data_7e8c91045e5b014deb5e9dbeebfc4dc8
#
_entry.id   7e8c91045e5b014deb5e9dbeebfc4dc8
#
_cell.length_a   1.000
_cell.length_b   1.000
_cell.length_c   1.000
_cell.angle_alpha   90.00
_cell.angle_beta   90.00
_cell.angle_gamma   90.00
#
_symmetry.space_group_name_H-M   'P 1'
#
loop_
_entity.id
_entity.type
_entity.pdbx_description
1 polymer ?
#
loop_
_entity_poly.entity_id
_entity_poly.type
_entity_poly.pdbx_seq_one_letter_code
_entity_poly.pdbx_strand_id
1 'polypeptide(L)'
;MKMKRFVHCLIVLGFTIALISTGATAQDKPASTSETPASTASTQATTAPLDSFKNYPDHSFHLNVKQYINGMKKGGSNLLIWKDPAANLSQYSSVKVTEFGGRLLPEQNVFAYDPYIALFNAVFKSSLRPSQKESPDALLIEGAVVECNPGSRAARAWVGFGAGRAGCAAVCEIYEPGKPNPVIRVYTRDTGASGNWGGNSVLMLNNIMTVIATRLATTLNTTIPIK
;
A
#
# COMPACT_ATOMS: atom_id res chain seq x y z
N MET A 1 28.57 20.48 -47.21
CA MET A 1 27.26 20.65 -46.60
C MET A 1 26.24 19.83 -47.38
N LYS A 2 25.92 18.62 -46.95
CA LYS A 2 25.00 17.68 -47.65
C LYS A 2 23.85 17.34 -46.69
N MET A 3 22.66 17.87 -47.01
CA MET A 3 21.39 17.56 -46.37
C MET A 3 20.92 16.15 -46.80
N LYS A 4 20.75 15.22 -45.81
CA LYS A 4 20.07 13.94 -46.04
C LYS A 4 18.59 14.08 -45.66
N ARG A 5 17.74 13.89 -46.66
CA ARG A 5 16.28 13.81 -46.56
C ARG A 5 15.91 12.46 -45.93
N PHE A 6 15.15 12.46 -44.83
CA PHE A 6 14.55 11.27 -44.26
C PHE A 6 13.14 11.08 -44.81
N VAL A 7 12.92 9.93 -45.40
CA VAL A 7 11.66 9.48 -45.99
C VAL A 7 10.72 9.04 -44.87
N HIS A 8 9.49 9.56 -44.90
CA HIS A 8 8.39 9.12 -44.04
C HIS A 8 7.78 7.83 -44.59
N CYS A 9 7.78 6.81 -43.77
CA CYS A 9 7.02 5.58 -44.03
C CYS A 9 5.78 5.58 -43.15
N LEU A 10 4.62 5.83 -43.76
CA LEU A 10 3.29 5.80 -43.12
C LEU A 10 2.74 4.39 -43.23
N ILE A 11 2.64 3.67 -42.12
CA ILE A 11 1.93 2.37 -42.08
C ILE A 11 0.54 2.62 -41.49
N VAL A 12 -0.47 2.52 -42.38
CA VAL A 12 -1.88 2.53 -41.99
C VAL A 12 -2.28 1.08 -41.72
N LEU A 13 -2.61 0.78 -40.46
CA LEU A 13 -3.18 -0.51 -40.07
C LEU A 13 -4.70 -0.33 -39.92
N GLY A 14 -5.46 -0.85 -40.88
CA GLY A 14 -6.92 -0.89 -40.83
C GLY A 14 -7.42 -1.95 -39.85
N PHE A 15 -8.28 -1.54 -38.92
CA PHE A 15 -9.02 -2.46 -38.06
C PHE A 15 -10.43 -2.66 -38.64
N THR A 16 -10.71 -3.87 -39.09
CA THR A 16 -12.04 -4.32 -39.51
C THR A 16 -12.79 -4.84 -38.29
N ILE A 17 -13.92 -4.22 -37.96
CA ILE A 17 -14.85 -4.67 -36.91
C ILE A 17 -15.88 -5.56 -37.58
N ALA A 18 -15.95 -6.84 -37.21
CA ALA A 18 -17.01 -7.75 -37.57
C ALA A 18 -18.09 -7.75 -36.49
N LEU A 19 -19.27 -7.28 -36.84
CA LEU A 19 -20.51 -7.44 -36.05
C LEU A 19 -21.08 -8.84 -36.31
N ILE A 20 -21.25 -9.62 -35.25
CA ILE A 20 -22.07 -10.84 -35.28
C ILE A 20 -23.26 -10.63 -34.35
N SER A 21 -24.44 -10.53 -34.97
CA SER A 21 -25.74 -10.56 -34.29
C SER A 21 -26.35 -11.97 -34.46
N THR A 22 -26.77 -12.59 -33.38
CA THR A 22 -27.75 -13.70 -33.32
C THR A 22 -28.32 -13.65 -31.91
N GLY A 23 -29.59 -13.49 -31.61
CA GLY A 23 -30.76 -14.20 -32.14
C GLY A 23 -31.46 -14.70 -30.87
N ALA A 24 -32.57 -14.02 -30.46
CA ALA A 24 -33.41 -14.36 -29.32
C ALA A 24 -34.19 -15.66 -29.57
N THR A 25 -34.28 -16.51 -28.55
CA THR A 25 -35.40 -17.46 -28.41
C THR A 25 -35.90 -17.43 -26.97
N ALA A 26 -37.18 -17.06 -26.88
CA ALA A 26 -37.99 -17.19 -25.69
C ALA A 26 -38.47 -18.63 -25.53
N GLN A 27 -38.44 -19.16 -24.34
CA GLN A 27 -39.30 -20.30 -23.96
C GLN A 27 -39.67 -20.29 -22.49
N ASP A 28 -40.91 -20.26 -22.30
CA ASP A 28 -41.87 -20.58 -21.26
C ASP A 28 -41.45 -21.04 -19.84
N LYS A 29 -42.16 -20.42 -18.91
CA LYS A 29 -42.37 -20.72 -17.52
C LYS A 29 -43.27 -21.94 -17.33
N PRO A 30 -43.04 -22.75 -16.23
CA PRO A 30 -44.10 -22.87 -15.28
C PRO A 30 -43.71 -22.55 -13.84
N ALA A 31 -44.71 -22.02 -13.16
CA ALA A 31 -44.68 -21.69 -11.72
C ALA A 31 -44.66 -22.98 -10.88
N SER A 32 -43.88 -22.94 -9.81
CA SER A 32 -44.07 -23.81 -8.66
C SER A 32 -43.82 -23.02 -7.39
N THR A 33 -44.92 -22.89 -6.66
CA THR A 33 -45.03 -22.37 -5.28
C THR A 33 -44.42 -23.38 -4.34
N SER A 34 -43.45 -22.99 -3.50
CA SER A 34 -43.23 -23.66 -2.23
C SER A 34 -42.59 -22.70 -1.20
N GLU A 35 -43.16 -22.79 -0.06
CA GLU A 35 -43.08 -21.95 1.13
C GLU A 35 -41.67 -21.84 1.71
N THR A 36 -41.41 -20.64 2.23
CA THR A 36 -40.25 -20.23 3.04
C THR A 36 -40.37 -20.77 4.45
N PRO A 37 -39.31 -21.29 5.07
CA PRO A 37 -39.05 -21.02 6.46
C PRO A 37 -37.95 -19.98 6.59
N ALA A 38 -38.33 -18.89 7.24
CA ALA A 38 -37.40 -17.87 7.70
C ALA A 38 -36.39 -18.50 8.69
N SER A 39 -35.19 -18.77 8.19
CA SER A 39 -34.03 -19.03 9.04
C SER A 39 -33.31 -17.74 9.26
N THR A 40 -33.55 -17.13 10.41
CA THR A 40 -32.76 -15.99 10.93
C THR A 40 -31.37 -16.53 11.29
N ALA A 41 -30.54 -16.71 10.28
CA ALA A 41 -29.12 -16.93 10.48
C ALA A 41 -28.50 -15.57 10.79
N SER A 42 -28.32 -15.28 12.06
CA SER A 42 -27.40 -14.26 12.56
C SER A 42 -26.03 -14.56 11.99
N THR A 43 -25.70 -13.89 10.89
CA THR A 43 -24.34 -13.92 10.33
C THR A 43 -23.44 -13.17 11.30
N GLN A 44 -22.93 -13.84 12.32
CA GLN A 44 -21.73 -13.41 13.00
C GLN A 44 -20.65 -13.42 11.94
N ALA A 45 -20.30 -12.24 11.46
CA ALA A 45 -19.10 -12.04 10.66
C ALA A 45 -17.91 -12.49 11.52
N THR A 46 -17.51 -13.72 11.36
CA THR A 46 -16.23 -14.23 11.88
C THR A 46 -15.16 -13.46 11.14
N THR A 47 -14.70 -12.36 11.76
CA THR A 47 -13.57 -11.59 11.25
C THR A 47 -12.37 -12.53 11.33
N ALA A 48 -12.00 -13.13 10.19
CA ALA A 48 -10.77 -13.91 10.11
C ALA A 48 -9.63 -13.07 10.67
N PRO A 49 -8.70 -13.65 11.46
CA PRO A 49 -7.57 -12.91 11.99
C PRO A 49 -6.86 -12.27 10.82
N LEU A 50 -6.69 -10.93 10.89
CA LEU A 50 -6.02 -10.18 9.85
C LEU A 50 -4.56 -10.63 9.80
N ASP A 51 -4.09 -11.06 8.63
CA ASP A 51 -2.72 -11.53 8.47
C ASP A 51 -1.74 -10.39 8.73
N SER A 52 -0.75 -10.65 9.60
CA SER A 52 0.39 -9.76 9.80
C SER A 52 1.25 -9.72 8.53
N PHE A 53 1.90 -8.56 8.26
CA PHE A 53 2.88 -8.45 7.17
C PHE A 53 4.04 -9.45 7.32
N LYS A 54 4.30 -9.92 8.53
CA LYS A 54 5.33 -10.93 8.84
C LYS A 54 5.09 -12.27 8.16
N ASN A 55 3.83 -12.59 7.85
CA ASN A 55 3.43 -13.86 7.24
C ASN A 55 3.62 -13.87 5.71
N TYR A 56 3.94 -12.72 5.10
CA TYR A 56 4.17 -12.66 3.66
C TYR A 56 5.59 -13.11 3.32
N PRO A 57 5.75 -13.99 2.33
CA PRO A 57 7.07 -14.38 1.82
C PRO A 57 7.83 -13.16 1.29
N ASP A 58 9.15 -13.29 1.24
CA ASP A 58 10.00 -12.25 0.67
C ASP A 58 9.60 -11.92 -0.76
N HIS A 59 9.72 -10.65 -1.13
CA HIS A 59 9.40 -10.12 -2.47
C HIS A 59 7.96 -10.32 -2.97
N SER A 60 7.01 -10.68 -2.09
CA SER A 60 5.66 -11.07 -2.50
C SER A 60 4.54 -10.09 -2.10
N PHE A 61 4.83 -9.07 -1.30
CA PHE A 61 3.78 -8.20 -0.75
C PHE A 61 2.94 -7.52 -1.85
N HIS A 62 3.57 -7.10 -2.94
CA HIS A 62 2.89 -6.44 -4.07
C HIS A 62 1.79 -7.31 -4.72
N LEU A 63 1.88 -8.64 -4.61
CA LEU A 63 0.87 -9.56 -5.12
C LEU A 63 -0.34 -9.68 -4.18
N ASN A 64 -0.14 -9.43 -2.89
CA ASN A 64 -1.11 -9.70 -1.82
C ASN A 64 -1.58 -8.44 -1.08
N VAL A 65 -1.21 -7.24 -1.54
CA VAL A 65 -1.55 -5.99 -0.86
C VAL A 65 -3.04 -5.82 -0.61
N LYS A 66 -3.90 -6.28 -1.54
CA LYS A 66 -5.37 -6.22 -1.39
C LYS A 66 -5.86 -7.04 -0.20
N GLN A 67 -5.25 -8.20 0.03
CA GLN A 67 -5.56 -9.06 1.19
C GLN A 67 -5.14 -8.34 2.48
N TYR A 68 -3.94 -7.78 2.52
CA TYR A 68 -3.43 -7.08 3.71
C TYR A 68 -4.29 -5.89 4.12
N ILE A 69 -4.74 -5.06 3.16
CA ILE A 69 -5.54 -3.86 3.44
C ILE A 69 -7.03 -4.15 3.62
N ASN A 70 -7.46 -5.38 3.41
CA ASN A 70 -8.87 -5.75 3.57
C ASN A 70 -9.34 -5.48 5.03
N GLY A 71 -10.49 -4.84 5.17
CA GLY A 71 -11.03 -4.45 6.48
C GLY A 71 -10.40 -3.19 7.09
N MET A 72 -9.36 -2.60 6.50
CA MET A 72 -8.85 -1.30 6.93
C MET A 72 -9.78 -0.16 6.51
N LYS A 73 -9.83 0.88 7.33
CA LYS A 73 -10.61 2.10 7.07
C LYS A 73 -9.68 3.25 6.67
N LYS A 74 -10.23 4.25 5.99
CA LYS A 74 -9.48 5.47 5.67
C LYS A 74 -9.14 6.21 6.96
N GLY A 75 -7.86 6.34 7.26
CA GLY A 75 -7.32 7.06 8.43
C GLY A 75 -6.82 8.45 8.10
N GLY A 76 -6.78 8.80 6.81
CA GLY A 76 -6.29 10.09 6.32
C GLY A 76 -6.08 10.07 4.80
N SER A 77 -5.43 11.12 4.27
CA SER A 77 -5.03 11.12 2.86
C SER A 77 -3.93 10.07 2.63
N ASN A 78 -4.17 9.16 1.67
CA ASN A 78 -3.21 8.12 1.29
C ASN A 78 -2.79 7.19 2.45
N LEU A 79 -3.70 6.97 3.43
CA LEU A 79 -3.47 6.15 4.60
C LEU A 79 -4.71 5.33 4.95
N LEU A 80 -4.50 4.04 5.19
CA LEU A 80 -5.48 3.11 5.71
C LEU A 80 -5.04 2.63 7.09
N ILE A 81 -6.00 2.47 7.99
CA ILE A 81 -5.77 2.01 9.35
C ILE A 81 -6.83 0.99 9.78
N TRP A 82 -6.38 -0.01 10.50
CA TRP A 82 -7.22 -0.87 11.31
C TRP A 82 -6.74 -0.81 12.76
N LYS A 83 -7.69 -0.77 13.69
CA LYS A 83 -7.43 -0.78 15.13
C LYS A 83 -8.35 -1.84 15.76
N ASP A 84 -7.77 -2.66 16.61
CA ASP A 84 -8.54 -3.58 17.44
C ASP A 84 -9.44 -2.76 18.39
N PRO A 85 -10.77 -2.92 18.31
CA PRO A 85 -11.68 -2.18 19.19
C PRO A 85 -11.51 -2.52 20.67
N ALA A 86 -10.95 -3.70 21.00
CA ALA A 86 -10.68 -4.12 22.37
C ALA A 86 -9.34 -3.59 22.92
N ALA A 87 -8.46 -3.01 22.07
CA ALA A 87 -7.16 -2.53 22.51
C ALA A 87 -7.25 -1.26 23.35
N ASN A 88 -6.68 -1.32 24.55
CA ASN A 88 -6.52 -0.15 25.42
C ASN A 88 -5.07 0.31 25.44
N LEU A 89 -4.73 1.29 24.60
CA LEU A 89 -3.36 1.78 24.45
C LEU A 89 -2.98 2.83 25.50
N SER A 90 -3.95 3.35 26.29
CA SER A 90 -3.69 4.39 27.28
C SER A 90 -2.87 3.93 28.49
N GLN A 91 -2.71 2.63 28.66
CA GLN A 91 -1.89 2.05 29.73
C GLN A 91 -0.38 2.08 29.43
N TYR A 92 0.02 2.28 28.18
CA TYR A 92 1.42 2.27 27.76
C TYR A 92 1.99 3.68 27.74
N SER A 93 3.26 3.81 28.13
CA SER A 93 3.98 5.10 28.22
C SER A 93 5.18 5.18 27.27
N SER A 94 5.55 4.07 26.66
CA SER A 94 6.71 3.98 25.78
C SER A 94 6.46 3.04 24.59
N VAL A 95 7.30 3.20 23.59
CA VAL A 95 7.31 2.35 22.39
C VAL A 95 8.71 1.84 22.13
N LYS A 96 8.81 0.61 21.66
CA LYS A 96 10.01 0.03 21.05
C LYS A 96 9.81 -0.03 19.55
N VAL A 97 10.71 0.59 18.80
CA VAL A 97 10.65 0.63 17.33
C VAL A 97 11.73 -0.26 16.76
N THR A 98 11.32 -1.26 15.96
CA THR A 98 12.26 -2.00 15.11
C THR A 98 12.50 -1.23 13.81
N GLU A 99 13.63 -1.47 13.17
CA GLU A 99 13.89 -0.87 11.86
C GLU A 99 12.99 -1.49 10.80
N PHE A 100 12.41 -0.62 9.97
CA PHE A 100 11.65 -1.03 8.80
C PHE A 100 12.63 -1.57 7.77
N GLY A 101 12.40 -2.81 7.34
CA GLY A 101 13.20 -3.46 6.31
C GLY A 101 12.57 -3.38 4.93
N GLY A 102 13.31 -3.87 3.93
CA GLY A 102 12.87 -3.93 2.53
C GLY A 102 12.62 -5.36 2.00
N ARG A 103 12.60 -6.38 2.85
CA ARG A 103 12.48 -7.78 2.41
C ARG A 103 11.21 -8.08 1.61
N LEU A 104 10.15 -7.30 1.80
CA LEU A 104 8.87 -7.44 1.11
C LEU A 104 8.80 -6.70 -0.24
N LEU A 105 9.82 -5.88 -0.55
CA LEU A 105 9.94 -5.21 -1.85
C LEU A 105 10.10 -6.24 -2.97
N PRO A 106 9.60 -5.94 -4.18
CA PRO A 106 9.87 -6.78 -5.34
C PRO A 106 11.36 -6.99 -5.55
N GLU A 107 11.76 -8.19 -5.95
CA GLU A 107 13.15 -8.45 -6.33
C GLU A 107 13.51 -7.58 -7.54
N GLN A 108 14.56 -6.77 -7.39
CA GLN A 108 15.04 -5.90 -8.46
C GLN A 108 16.58 -5.95 -8.51
N ASN A 109 17.09 -6.37 -9.64
CA ASN A 109 18.53 -6.51 -9.86
C ASN A 109 19.26 -5.19 -10.15
N VAL A 110 18.55 -4.05 -10.25
CA VAL A 110 19.09 -2.79 -10.82
C VAL A 110 18.92 -1.59 -9.91
N PHE A 111 18.16 -1.69 -8.81
CA PHE A 111 17.82 -0.54 -7.98
C PHE A 111 18.13 -0.77 -6.51
N ALA A 112 19.02 0.08 -5.94
CA ALA A 112 19.37 0.00 -4.53
C ALA A 112 18.28 0.65 -3.66
N TYR A 113 17.61 -0.13 -2.83
CA TYR A 113 16.57 0.36 -1.90
C TYR A 113 17.13 0.95 -0.60
N ASP A 114 18.29 0.47 -0.14
CA ASP A 114 18.83 0.75 1.18
C ASP A 114 18.90 2.24 1.55
N PRO A 115 19.33 3.17 0.69
CA PRO A 115 19.36 4.59 1.03
C PRO A 115 17.98 5.17 1.35
N TYR A 116 16.94 4.69 0.65
CA TYR A 116 15.56 5.16 0.83
C TYR A 116 14.93 4.58 2.09
N ILE A 117 15.23 3.32 2.40
CA ILE A 117 14.81 2.65 3.64
C ILE A 117 15.47 3.33 4.84
N ALA A 118 16.77 3.64 4.76
CA ALA A 118 17.49 4.37 5.79
C ALA A 118 16.90 5.77 6.03
N LEU A 119 16.60 6.50 4.95
CA LEU A 119 15.92 7.80 5.04
C LEU A 119 14.55 7.68 5.71
N PHE A 120 13.73 6.69 5.30
CA PHE A 120 12.44 6.44 5.92
C PHE A 120 12.57 6.21 7.43
N ASN A 121 13.48 5.32 7.86
CA ASN A 121 13.71 5.01 9.27
C ASN A 121 14.15 6.25 10.06
N ALA A 122 15.06 7.05 9.52
CA ALA A 122 15.55 8.27 10.18
C ALA A 122 14.42 9.29 10.37
N VAL A 123 13.63 9.56 9.33
CA VAL A 123 12.51 10.50 9.40
C VAL A 123 11.39 9.99 10.30
N PHE A 124 11.06 8.70 10.21
CA PHE A 124 10.03 8.09 11.04
C PHE A 124 10.38 8.21 12.54
N LYS A 125 11.58 7.74 12.92
CA LYS A 125 12.05 7.80 14.34
C LYS A 125 12.11 9.21 14.86
N SER A 126 12.61 10.19 14.08
CA SER A 126 12.69 11.59 14.50
C SER A 126 11.34 12.29 14.62
N SER A 127 10.34 11.83 13.88
CA SER A 127 8.98 12.40 13.91
C SER A 127 8.06 11.75 14.94
N LEU A 128 8.47 10.64 15.52
CA LEU A 128 7.68 9.90 16.52
C LEU A 128 7.83 10.56 17.91
N ARG A 129 6.69 10.94 18.51
CA ARG A 129 6.65 11.61 19.83
C ARG A 129 6.71 10.68 21.05
N PRO A 130 6.09 9.47 21.01
CA PRO A 130 6.14 8.57 22.15
C PRO A 130 7.57 8.30 22.60
N SER A 131 7.76 8.16 23.92
CA SER A 131 9.06 7.81 24.48
C SER A 131 9.57 6.51 23.89
N GLN A 132 10.71 6.54 23.20
CA GLN A 132 11.35 5.38 22.58
C GLN A 132 12.32 4.68 23.55
N LYS A 133 12.02 4.71 24.84
CA LYS A 133 12.81 4.01 25.85
C LYS A 133 12.47 2.52 25.84
N GLU A 134 13.49 1.69 25.91
CA GLU A 134 13.28 0.26 26.12
C GLU A 134 12.65 0.02 27.50
N SER A 135 11.50 -0.64 27.47
CA SER A 135 10.77 -1.07 28.66
C SER A 135 10.13 -2.42 28.34
N PRO A 136 10.04 -3.34 29.31
CA PRO A 136 9.31 -4.60 29.13
C PRO A 136 7.84 -4.38 28.71
N ASP A 137 7.27 -3.26 29.14
CA ASP A 137 5.88 -2.88 28.91
C ASP A 137 5.71 -1.93 27.71
N ALA A 138 6.76 -1.74 26.89
CA ALA A 138 6.66 -0.90 25.71
C ALA A 138 5.83 -1.55 24.62
N LEU A 139 4.99 -0.76 23.93
CA LEU A 139 4.37 -1.21 22.68
C LEU A 139 5.46 -1.45 21.64
N LEU A 140 5.39 -2.57 20.94
CA LEU A 140 6.32 -2.88 19.86
C LEU A 140 5.76 -2.34 18.53
N ILE A 141 6.52 -1.48 17.87
CA ILE A 141 6.24 -0.95 16.53
C ILE A 141 7.16 -1.65 15.54
N GLU A 142 6.58 -2.37 14.59
CA GLU A 142 7.28 -3.06 13.52
C GLU A 142 6.69 -2.69 12.17
N GLY A 143 7.50 -2.78 11.13
CA GLY A 143 7.01 -2.45 9.79
C GLY A 143 7.99 -2.81 8.68
N ALA A 144 7.56 -2.54 7.47
CA ALA A 144 8.36 -2.72 6.27
C ALA A 144 8.02 -1.66 5.22
N VAL A 145 9.02 -1.26 4.44
CA VAL A 145 8.80 -0.60 3.16
C VAL A 145 8.40 -1.67 2.15
N VAL A 146 7.26 -1.50 1.50
CA VAL A 146 6.64 -2.53 0.63
C VAL A 146 6.51 -2.10 -0.83
N GLU A 147 6.75 -0.84 -1.12
CA GLU A 147 6.87 -0.30 -2.48
C GLU A 147 7.94 0.79 -2.48
N CYS A 148 8.88 0.70 -3.41
CA CYS A 148 9.87 1.74 -3.69
C CYS A 148 10.16 1.71 -5.20
N ASN A 149 9.35 2.43 -5.97
CA ASN A 149 9.40 2.42 -7.42
C ASN A 149 9.84 3.79 -7.94
N PRO A 150 11.00 3.90 -8.60
CA PRO A 150 11.47 5.17 -9.16
C PRO A 150 10.63 5.65 -10.33
N GLY A 151 9.71 4.81 -10.82
CA GLY A 151 8.93 5.07 -12.03
C GLY A 151 9.79 4.99 -13.30
N SER A 152 9.16 5.18 -14.44
CA SER A 152 9.82 5.17 -15.74
C SER A 152 9.79 6.55 -16.37
N ARG A 153 10.97 7.12 -16.67
CA ARG A 153 11.07 8.40 -17.39
C ARG A 153 10.48 8.29 -18.78
N ALA A 154 10.72 7.17 -19.47
CA ALA A 154 10.19 6.92 -20.80
C ALA A 154 8.66 6.86 -20.78
N ALA A 155 8.06 6.10 -19.85
CA ALA A 155 6.61 6.04 -19.71
C ALA A 155 5.99 7.41 -19.37
N ARG A 156 6.65 8.24 -18.55
CA ARG A 156 6.18 9.60 -18.26
C ARG A 156 6.20 10.51 -19.49
N ALA A 157 7.24 10.42 -20.30
CA ALA A 157 7.40 11.28 -21.48
C ALA A 157 6.46 10.89 -22.63
N TRP A 158 6.18 9.59 -22.82
CA TRP A 158 5.45 9.09 -23.98
C TRP A 158 3.96 8.86 -23.74
N VAL A 159 3.57 8.44 -22.56
CA VAL A 159 2.18 8.02 -22.27
C VAL A 159 1.39 9.12 -21.54
N GLY A 160 2.06 10.04 -20.84
CA GLY A 160 1.39 11.09 -20.06
C GLY A 160 0.51 10.56 -18.91
N PHE A 161 -0.34 11.41 -18.35
CA PHE A 161 -1.43 11.09 -17.40
C PHE A 161 -1.13 10.07 -16.27
N GLY A 162 0.08 10.14 -15.68
CA GLY A 162 0.41 9.35 -14.49
C GLY A 162 1.05 7.99 -14.76
N ALA A 163 1.24 7.60 -16.03
CA ALA A 163 2.09 6.46 -16.36
C ALA A 163 3.53 6.70 -15.89
N GLY A 164 4.17 5.68 -15.35
CA GLY A 164 5.55 5.75 -14.90
C GLY A 164 5.80 6.66 -13.70
N ARG A 165 4.81 6.91 -12.85
CA ARG A 165 4.97 7.65 -11.59
C ARG A 165 5.92 6.92 -10.65
N ALA A 166 6.71 7.69 -9.89
CA ALA A 166 7.39 7.15 -8.72
C ALA A 166 6.37 6.86 -7.62
N GLY A 167 6.59 5.82 -6.82
CA GLY A 167 5.69 5.45 -5.74
C GLY A 167 6.44 4.76 -4.61
N CYS A 168 6.02 5.05 -3.38
CA CYS A 168 6.48 4.34 -2.20
C CYS A 168 5.30 3.98 -1.31
N ALA A 169 5.41 2.84 -0.63
CA ALA A 169 4.44 2.42 0.38
C ALA A 169 5.15 1.76 1.56
N ALA A 170 4.53 1.87 2.73
CA ALA A 170 4.98 1.22 3.94
C ALA A 170 3.78 0.62 4.71
N VAL A 171 4.05 -0.47 5.40
CA VAL A 171 3.17 -1.08 6.39
C VAL A 171 3.76 -0.90 7.78
N CYS A 172 2.89 -0.75 8.77
CA CYS A 172 3.29 -0.67 10.17
C CYS A 172 2.27 -1.41 11.03
N GLU A 173 2.76 -2.16 11.97
CA GLU A 173 1.96 -2.90 12.93
C GLU A 173 2.42 -2.60 14.36
N ILE A 174 1.46 -2.48 15.27
CA ILE A 174 1.72 -2.23 16.68
C ILE A 174 1.23 -3.43 17.47
N TYR A 175 2.08 -3.92 18.34
CA TYR A 175 1.82 -5.06 19.18
C TYR A 175 1.86 -4.67 20.64
N GLU A 176 0.97 -5.23 21.44
CA GLU A 176 1.08 -5.21 22.87
C GLU A 176 2.17 -6.20 23.34
N PRO A 177 2.85 -5.93 24.46
CA PRO A 177 3.87 -6.83 24.98
C PRO A 177 3.37 -8.27 25.12
N GLY A 178 4.13 -9.22 24.55
CA GLY A 178 3.82 -10.66 24.61
C GLY A 178 2.65 -11.13 23.76
N LYS A 179 1.97 -10.25 23.02
CA LYS A 179 0.88 -10.65 22.12
C LYS A 179 1.36 -10.91 20.69
N PRO A 180 0.95 -12.00 20.06
CA PRO A 180 1.39 -12.35 18.70
C PRO A 180 0.68 -11.56 17.61
N ASN A 181 -0.53 -11.05 17.89
CA ASN A 181 -1.34 -10.33 16.91
C ASN A 181 -1.21 -8.82 17.08
N PRO A 182 -1.14 -8.06 15.98
CA PRO A 182 -1.10 -6.61 16.05
C PRO A 182 -2.45 -6.05 16.54
N VAL A 183 -2.41 -4.99 17.34
CA VAL A 183 -3.58 -4.24 17.79
C VAL A 183 -3.85 -3.01 16.92
N ILE A 184 -2.87 -2.58 16.14
CA ILE A 184 -3.02 -1.56 15.09
C ILE A 184 -2.27 -2.03 13.85
N ARG A 185 -2.87 -1.78 12.70
CA ARG A 185 -2.23 -1.97 11.38
C ARG A 185 -2.42 -0.70 10.56
N VAL A 186 -1.36 -0.24 9.95
CA VAL A 186 -1.37 0.96 9.10
C VAL A 186 -0.74 0.62 7.76
N TYR A 187 -1.38 1.06 6.69
CA TYR A 187 -0.82 1.08 5.35
C TYR A 187 -0.83 2.51 4.82
N THR A 188 0.30 2.99 4.37
CA THR A 188 0.42 4.29 3.71
C THR A 188 1.11 4.16 2.38
N ARG A 189 0.62 4.88 1.37
CA ARG A 189 1.20 4.91 0.02
C ARG A 189 1.17 6.34 -0.51
N ASP A 190 2.23 6.72 -1.19
CA ASP A 190 2.22 7.98 -1.94
C ASP A 190 2.90 7.84 -3.29
N THR A 191 2.54 8.72 -4.21
CA THR A 191 3.09 8.74 -5.57
C THR A 191 3.48 10.16 -5.96
N GLY A 192 4.64 10.32 -6.56
CA GLY A 192 5.09 11.58 -7.11
C GLY A 192 5.07 11.58 -8.64
N ALA A 193 4.68 12.72 -9.21
CA ALA A 193 4.88 13.00 -10.62
C ALA A 193 5.64 14.32 -10.70
N SER A 194 6.84 14.31 -11.24
CA SER A 194 7.52 15.54 -11.61
C SER A 194 7.22 15.78 -13.08
N GLY A 195 6.52 16.86 -13.35
CA GLY A 195 6.19 17.45 -14.66
C GLY A 195 6.34 16.61 -15.95
N ASN A 196 5.87 17.11 -17.07
CA ASN A 196 5.92 16.43 -18.38
C ASN A 196 7.34 16.12 -18.91
N TRP A 197 8.40 16.62 -18.28
CA TRP A 197 9.78 16.57 -18.79
C TRP A 197 10.75 15.75 -17.94
N GLY A 198 10.27 14.81 -17.10
CA GLY A 198 11.12 13.81 -16.47
C GLY A 198 12.04 14.34 -15.37
N GLY A 199 11.48 14.69 -14.21
CA GLY A 199 12.25 15.07 -13.04
C GLY A 199 13.19 14.00 -12.48
N ASN A 200 14.08 14.41 -11.57
CA ASN A 200 15.02 13.52 -10.91
C ASN A 200 14.28 12.49 -10.03
N SER A 201 14.30 11.22 -10.44
CA SER A 201 13.63 10.11 -9.74
C SER A 201 14.15 9.93 -8.31
N VAL A 202 15.43 10.22 -8.05
CA VAL A 202 16.04 10.11 -6.72
C VAL A 202 15.44 11.15 -5.78
N LEU A 203 15.39 12.42 -6.20
CA LEU A 203 14.77 13.47 -5.38
C LEU A 203 13.29 13.20 -5.13
N MET A 204 12.60 12.66 -6.13
CA MET A 204 11.19 12.32 -6.01
C MET A 204 10.97 11.21 -4.99
N LEU A 205 11.76 10.14 -5.03
CA LEU A 205 11.68 9.05 -4.05
C LEU A 205 12.01 9.54 -2.64
N ASN A 206 13.04 10.36 -2.47
CA ASN A 206 13.37 10.95 -1.17
C ASN A 206 12.20 11.74 -0.59
N ASN A 207 11.56 12.58 -1.42
CA ASN A 207 10.40 13.35 -0.99
C ASN A 207 9.21 12.44 -0.59
N ILE A 208 8.92 11.42 -1.39
CA ILE A 208 7.84 10.47 -1.10
C ILE A 208 8.14 9.69 0.18
N MET A 209 9.37 9.19 0.38
CA MET A 209 9.78 8.49 1.60
C MET A 209 9.64 9.38 2.83
N THR A 210 10.07 10.64 2.74
CA THR A 210 9.89 11.62 3.82
C THR A 210 8.40 11.82 4.14
N VAL A 211 7.56 11.97 3.12
CA VAL A 211 6.11 12.19 3.28
C VAL A 211 5.44 10.98 3.94
N ILE A 212 5.70 9.75 3.47
CA ILE A 212 5.07 8.56 4.04
C ILE A 212 5.57 8.28 5.46
N ALA A 213 6.86 8.49 5.75
CA ALA A 213 7.43 8.32 7.09
C ALA A 213 6.82 9.32 8.09
N THR A 214 6.76 10.60 7.73
CA THR A 214 6.16 11.66 8.56
C THR A 214 4.66 11.41 8.78
N ARG A 215 3.92 11.02 7.74
CA ARG A 215 2.50 10.69 7.81
C ARG A 215 2.25 9.53 8.76
N LEU A 216 3.06 8.49 8.66
CA LEU A 216 2.97 7.32 9.55
C LEU A 216 3.23 7.73 11.00
N ALA A 217 4.34 8.41 11.28
CA ALA A 217 4.66 8.89 12.63
C ALA A 217 3.56 9.79 13.20
N THR A 218 3.03 10.74 12.40
CA THR A 218 1.93 11.62 12.81
C THR A 218 0.68 10.84 13.16
N THR A 219 0.34 9.82 12.37
CA THR A 219 -0.80 8.93 12.64
C THR A 219 -0.61 8.19 13.97
N LEU A 220 0.58 7.66 14.23
CA LEU A 220 0.87 6.97 15.49
C LEU A 220 0.86 7.94 16.67
N ASN A 221 1.40 9.15 16.52
CA ASN A 221 1.38 10.20 17.56
C ASN A 221 -0.04 10.60 18.00
N THR A 222 -1.05 10.43 17.12
CA THR A 222 -2.46 10.69 17.43
C THR A 222 -3.20 9.46 17.92
N THR A 223 -2.69 8.27 17.61
CA THR A 223 -3.35 6.98 17.89
C THR A 223 -2.87 6.38 19.21
N ILE A 224 -1.59 6.56 19.53
CA ILE A 224 -0.99 6.10 20.79
C ILE A 224 -1.02 7.28 21.76
N PRO A 225 -1.85 7.23 22.82
CA PRO A 225 -1.88 8.29 23.82
C PRO A 225 -0.54 8.32 24.57
N ILE A 226 0.10 9.49 24.56
CA ILE A 226 1.34 9.73 25.32
C ILE A 226 0.93 10.22 26.73
N LYS A 227 1.44 9.55 27.75
CA LYS A 227 1.35 10.06 29.13
C LYS A 227 2.57 10.89 29.47
#